data_38a59f7bd71c46f3891ed47934665905
#
_entry.id   38a59f7bd71c46f3891ed47934665905
#
_cell.length_a   1.000
_cell.length_b   1.000
_cell.length_c   1.000
_cell.angle_alpha   90.00
_cell.angle_beta   90.00
_cell.angle_gamma   90.00
#
_symmetry.space_group_name_H-M   'P 1'
#
loop_
_entity.id
_entity.type
_entity.pdbx_description
1 polymer ?
#
loop_
_entity_poly.entity_id
_entity_poly.type
_entity_poly.pdbx_seq_one_letter_code
_entity_poly.pdbx_strand_id
1 'polypeptide(L)'
;MTKEESEFLQIQIISITGKELSTEISDTLFREKLAAYIRNLINNDFQKLISILYRLDVSEKKLKNLLAQTNSDAGFIIADAIIERQSEKIISRKNFNSSNKNISEEEKW
;
A
#
# COMPACT_ATOMS: atom_id res chain seq x y z
N MET A 1 0.10 -12.03 7.10
CA MET A 1 1.42 -11.74 6.49
C MET A 1 2.53 -12.04 7.46
N THR A 2 3.64 -12.55 6.97
CA THR A 2 4.80 -12.80 7.83
C THR A 2 5.50 -11.47 8.11
N LYS A 3 6.43 -11.51 9.07
CA LYS A 3 7.22 -10.33 9.40
C LYS A 3 8.02 -9.86 8.20
N GLU A 4 8.57 -10.80 7.42
CA GLU A 4 9.35 -10.45 6.25
C GLU A 4 8.48 -9.79 5.17
N GLU A 5 7.27 -10.28 5.00
CA GLU A 5 6.34 -9.69 4.04
C GLU A 5 5.90 -8.30 4.48
N SER A 6 5.70 -8.12 5.78
CA SER A 6 5.34 -6.84 6.32
C SER A 6 6.46 -5.81 6.10
N GLU A 7 7.70 -6.25 6.33
CA GLU A 7 8.86 -5.40 6.13
C GLU A 7 9.02 -5.04 4.66
N PHE A 8 8.81 -6.00 3.77
CA PHE A 8 8.87 -5.78 2.34
C PHE A 8 7.81 -4.75 1.91
N LEU A 9 6.61 -4.86 2.48
CA LEU A 9 5.54 -3.93 2.19
C LEU A 9 5.92 -2.51 2.58
N GLN A 10 6.49 -2.34 3.76
CA GLN A 10 6.92 -1.03 4.21
C GLN A 10 7.98 -0.44 3.30
N ILE A 11 8.96 -1.25 2.90
CA ILE A 11 10.03 -0.81 2.01
C ILE A 11 9.48 -0.40 0.65
N GLN A 12 8.51 -1.13 0.14
CA GLN A 12 7.87 -0.78 -1.13
C GLN A 12 7.22 0.60 -1.05
N ILE A 13 6.50 0.86 0.02
CA ILE A 13 5.83 2.14 0.20
C ILE A 13 6.86 3.26 0.35
N ILE A 14 7.89 3.03 1.16
CA ILE A 14 8.92 4.03 1.40
C ILE A 14 9.65 4.38 0.11
N SER A 15 9.92 3.40 -0.74
CA SER A 15 10.66 3.64 -1.99
C SER A 15 9.92 4.61 -2.90
N ILE A 16 8.62 4.70 -2.76
CA ILE A 16 7.82 5.59 -3.60
C ILE A 16 7.53 6.92 -2.91
N THR A 17 7.35 6.91 -1.58
CA THR A 17 7.02 8.13 -0.85
C THR A 17 8.23 9.00 -0.57
N GLY A 18 9.43 8.41 -0.51
CA GLY A 18 10.62 9.18 -0.26
C GLY A 18 11.18 8.98 1.14
N LYS A 19 12.05 9.88 1.54
CA LYS A 19 12.81 9.70 2.77
C LYS A 19 12.09 10.13 4.04
N GLU A 20 10.90 10.68 3.92
CA GLU A 20 10.17 11.12 5.10
C GLU A 20 9.67 9.98 5.96
N LEU A 21 9.59 8.79 5.40
CA LEU A 21 9.16 7.63 6.14
C LEU A 21 10.31 6.67 6.35
N SER A 22 10.29 5.94 7.45
CA SER A 22 11.26 4.89 7.71
C SER A 22 10.52 3.64 8.12
N THR A 23 11.20 2.50 8.07
CA THR A 23 10.59 1.25 8.50
C THR A 23 10.35 1.29 10.00
N GLU A 24 9.28 0.64 10.43
CA GLU A 24 8.93 0.57 11.85
C GLU A 24 8.75 -0.89 12.24
N ILE A 25 9.03 -1.20 13.50
CA ILE A 25 8.88 -2.55 14.00
C ILE A 25 7.42 -2.95 13.99
N SER A 26 6.55 -2.02 14.36
CA SER A 26 5.11 -2.28 14.44
C SER A 26 4.39 -1.80 13.19
N ASP A 27 3.53 -2.63 12.64
CA ASP A 27 2.71 -2.24 11.50
C ASP A 27 1.75 -1.12 11.88
N THR A 28 1.28 -1.12 13.12
CA THR A 28 0.41 -0.06 13.62
C THR A 28 1.14 1.27 13.61
N LEU A 29 2.38 1.28 14.07
CA LEU A 29 3.17 2.50 14.10
C LEU A 29 3.47 2.99 12.68
N PHE A 30 3.78 2.07 11.78
CA PHE A 30 4.02 2.44 10.38
C PHE A 30 2.76 3.07 9.77
N ARG A 31 1.59 2.49 10.05
CA ARG A 31 0.32 3.01 9.57
C ARG A 31 0.07 4.42 10.08
N GLU A 32 0.35 4.67 11.34
CA GLU A 32 0.16 5.99 11.93
C GLU A 32 1.09 7.03 11.28
N LYS A 33 2.33 6.66 11.06
CA LYS A 33 3.29 7.55 10.43
C LYS A 33 2.94 7.81 8.97
N LEU A 34 2.49 6.79 8.28
CA LEU A 34 2.05 6.93 6.90
C LEU A 34 0.85 7.87 6.83
N ALA A 35 -0.11 7.71 7.74
CA ALA A 35 -1.29 8.58 7.77
C ALA A 35 -0.89 10.03 8.03
N ALA A 36 0.07 10.27 8.92
CA ALA A 36 0.54 11.62 9.20
C ALA A 36 1.22 12.22 7.97
N TYR A 37 2.01 11.42 7.28
CA TYR A 37 2.67 11.88 6.06
C TYR A 37 1.63 12.24 4.99
N ILE A 38 0.60 11.41 4.85
CA ILE A 38 -0.47 11.66 3.88
C ILE A 38 -1.22 12.93 4.23
N ARG A 39 -1.53 13.15 5.50
CA ARG A 39 -2.19 14.39 5.92
C ARG A 39 -1.35 15.61 5.56
N ASN A 40 -0.05 15.49 5.72
CA ASN A 40 0.85 16.57 5.34
C ASN A 40 0.78 16.84 3.84
N LEU A 41 0.73 15.80 3.03
CA LEU A 41 0.63 15.98 1.58
C LEU A 41 -0.72 16.55 1.18
N ILE A 42 -1.79 16.17 1.84
CA ILE A 42 -3.12 16.73 1.55
C ILE A 42 -3.09 18.24 1.74
N ASN A 43 -2.43 18.70 2.79
CA ASN A 43 -2.38 20.10 3.09
C ASN A 43 -1.32 20.90 2.32
N ASN A 44 -0.23 20.28 1.97
CA ASN A 44 0.91 21.00 1.42
C ASN A 44 1.32 20.63 0.00
N ASP A 45 1.01 19.41 -0.45
CA ASP A 45 1.43 18.97 -1.79
C ASP A 45 0.52 17.86 -2.28
N PHE A 46 -0.71 18.24 -2.59
CA PHE A 46 -1.71 17.27 -3.02
C PHE A 46 -1.32 16.57 -4.33
N GLN A 47 -0.61 17.28 -5.21
CA GLN A 47 -0.18 16.69 -6.49
C GLN A 47 0.79 15.53 -6.24
N LYS A 48 1.66 15.68 -5.26
CA LYS A 48 2.58 14.60 -4.91
C LYS A 48 1.81 13.39 -4.40
N LEU A 49 0.77 13.63 -3.60
CA LEU A 49 -0.06 12.54 -3.10
C LEU A 49 -0.71 11.78 -4.25
N ILE A 50 -1.27 12.48 -5.22
CA ILE A 50 -1.89 11.86 -6.38
C ILE A 50 -0.87 11.01 -7.13
N SER A 51 0.33 11.54 -7.32
CA SER A 51 1.41 10.83 -8.00
C SER A 51 1.79 9.54 -7.26
N ILE A 52 1.86 9.62 -5.94
CA ILE A 52 2.18 8.45 -5.10
C ILE A 52 1.09 7.39 -5.23
N LEU A 53 -0.16 7.79 -5.15
CA LEU A 53 -1.28 6.85 -5.25
C LEU A 53 -1.29 6.15 -6.61
N TYR A 54 -0.99 6.91 -7.66
CA TYR A 54 -0.91 6.34 -8.99
C TYR A 54 0.22 5.30 -9.07
N ARG A 55 1.37 5.63 -8.52
CA ARG A 55 2.53 4.73 -8.56
C ARG A 55 2.33 3.49 -7.71
N LEU A 56 1.56 3.61 -6.63
CA LEU A 56 1.24 2.47 -5.77
C LEU A 56 0.05 1.68 -6.29
N ASP A 57 -0.54 2.16 -7.40
CA ASP A 57 -1.62 1.44 -8.06
C ASP A 57 -2.87 1.33 -7.18
N VAL A 58 -3.17 2.39 -6.44
CA VAL A 58 -4.36 2.45 -5.62
C VAL A 58 -5.53 2.93 -6.49
N SER A 59 -6.65 2.22 -6.45
CA SER A 59 -7.81 2.56 -7.26
C SER A 59 -8.42 3.89 -6.82
N GLU A 60 -8.49 4.85 -7.74
CA GLU A 60 -9.08 6.15 -7.46
C GLU A 60 -10.56 6.01 -7.14
N LYS A 61 -11.26 5.15 -7.85
CA LYS A 61 -12.68 4.95 -7.64
C LYS A 61 -12.94 4.36 -6.25
N LYS A 62 -12.18 3.35 -5.87
CA LYS A 62 -12.31 2.72 -4.56
C LYS A 62 -12.02 3.74 -3.45
N LEU A 63 -11.01 4.57 -3.65
CA LEU A 63 -10.63 5.57 -2.68
C LEU A 63 -11.74 6.61 -2.51
N LYS A 64 -12.31 7.07 -3.61
CA LYS A 64 -13.40 8.03 -3.55
C LYS A 64 -14.60 7.46 -2.78
N ASN A 65 -14.91 6.18 -3.03
CA ASN A 65 -16.00 5.53 -2.34
C ASN A 65 -15.74 5.44 -0.84
N LEU A 66 -14.53 5.08 -0.46
CA LEU A 66 -14.18 4.97 0.95
C LEU A 66 -14.27 6.33 1.65
N LEU A 67 -13.78 7.38 1.00
CA LEU A 67 -13.82 8.71 1.58
C LEU A 67 -15.25 9.23 1.69
N ALA A 68 -16.12 8.83 0.78
CA ALA A 68 -17.51 9.28 0.81
C ALA A 68 -18.34 8.56 1.87
N GLN A 69 -17.96 7.35 2.22
CA GLN A 69 -18.74 6.53 3.13
C GLN A 69 -18.43 6.71 4.61
N THR A 70 -17.38 7.42 4.94
CA THR A 70 -16.95 7.51 6.32
C THR A 70 -16.53 8.91 6.69
N ASN A 71 -16.68 9.25 7.97
CA ASN A 71 -16.23 10.52 8.49
C ASN A 71 -14.86 10.37 9.15
N SER A 72 -14.21 9.24 8.94
CA SER A 72 -12.90 9.01 9.53
C SER A 72 -11.85 9.89 8.89
N ASP A 73 -10.70 9.97 9.55
CA ASP A 73 -9.56 10.76 9.10
C ASP A 73 -9.11 10.31 7.71
N ALA A 74 -9.07 11.24 6.77
CA ALA A 74 -8.67 10.93 5.40
C ALA A 74 -7.25 10.34 5.33
N GLY A 75 -6.35 10.79 6.20
CA GLY A 75 -5.00 10.25 6.25
C GLY A 75 -5.00 8.75 6.52
N PHE A 76 -5.79 8.32 7.49
CA PHE A 76 -5.87 6.90 7.80
C PHE A 76 -6.60 6.10 6.71
N ILE A 77 -7.64 6.68 6.13
CA ILE A 77 -8.36 6.00 5.04
C ILE A 77 -7.41 5.73 3.87
N ILE A 78 -6.66 6.73 3.50
CA ILE A 78 -5.71 6.62 2.38
C ILE A 78 -4.57 5.68 2.74
N ALA A 79 -4.05 5.79 3.97
CA ALA A 79 -2.98 4.91 4.43
C ALA A 79 -3.43 3.44 4.39
N ASP A 80 -4.65 3.18 4.85
CA ASP A 80 -5.19 1.83 4.84
C ASP A 80 -5.37 1.32 3.40
N ALA A 81 -5.82 2.18 2.49
CA ALA A 81 -5.98 1.79 1.10
C ALA A 81 -4.64 1.43 0.46
N ILE A 82 -3.60 2.19 0.78
CA ILE A 82 -2.25 1.91 0.29
C ILE A 82 -1.75 0.57 0.83
N ILE A 83 -1.86 0.37 2.13
CA ILE A 83 -1.39 -0.85 2.78
C ILE A 83 -2.16 -2.06 2.24
N GLU A 84 -3.47 -1.94 2.13
CA GLU A 84 -4.30 -3.01 1.60
C GLU A 84 -3.89 -3.39 0.18
N ARG A 85 -3.67 -2.39 -0.67
CA ARG A 85 -3.30 -2.66 -2.06
C ARG A 85 -1.94 -3.35 -2.16
N GLN A 86 -0.97 -2.91 -1.36
CA GLN A 86 0.34 -3.55 -1.37
C GLN A 86 0.26 -4.97 -0.80
N SER A 87 -0.57 -5.17 0.20
CA SER A 87 -0.79 -6.51 0.75
C SER A 87 -1.42 -7.43 -0.29
N GLU A 88 -2.39 -6.93 -1.03
CA GLU A 88 -3.01 -7.69 -2.10
C GLU A 88 -1.99 -8.11 -3.16
N LYS A 89 -1.10 -7.20 -3.51
CA LYS A 89 -0.07 -7.50 -4.51
C LYS A 89 0.88 -8.58 -4.02
N ILE A 90 1.26 -8.54 -2.76
CA ILE A 90 2.17 -9.53 -2.18
C ILE A 90 1.50 -10.90 -2.16
N ILE A 91 0.25 -10.95 -1.71
CA ILE A 91 -0.50 -12.20 -1.62
C ILE A 91 -0.76 -12.75 -3.02
N SER A 92 -1.12 -11.90 -3.95
CA SER A 92 -1.39 -12.32 -5.32
C SER A 92 -0.15 -12.91 -5.98
N ARG A 93 1.00 -12.26 -5.77
CA ARG A 93 2.26 -12.74 -6.32
C ARG A 93 2.63 -14.11 -5.74
N LYS A 94 2.41 -14.26 -4.44
CA LYS A 94 2.68 -15.51 -3.75
C LYS A 94 1.79 -16.63 -4.29
N ASN A 95 0.50 -16.35 -4.45
CA ASN A 95 -0.45 -17.32 -4.98
C ASN A 95 -0.16 -17.64 -6.44
N PHE A 96 0.20 -16.64 -7.22
CA PHE A 96 0.53 -16.84 -8.63
C PHE A 96 1.75 -17.75 -8.76
N ASN A 97 2.77 -17.52 -7.95
CA ASN A 97 3.98 -18.33 -7.98
C ASN A 97 3.68 -19.78 -7.62
N SER A 98 2.81 -20.00 -6.65
CA SER A 98 2.40 -21.36 -6.28
C SER A 98 1.64 -22.02 -7.42
N SER A 99 0.70 -21.33 -8.00
CA SER A 99 -0.08 -21.84 -9.11
C SER A 99 0.82 -22.11 -10.31
N ASN A 100 1.72 -21.21 -10.59
CA ASN A 100 2.63 -21.35 -11.70
C ASN A 100 3.51 -22.56 -11.52
N LYS A 101 3.93 -22.83 -10.30
CA LYS A 101 4.73 -23.96 -9.99
C LYS A 101 3.96 -25.25 -10.25
N ASN A 102 2.69 -25.28 -9.89
CA ASN A 102 1.86 -26.45 -10.12
C ASN A 102 1.57 -26.64 -11.59
N ILE A 103 1.37 -25.55 -12.31
CA ILE A 103 1.04 -25.63 -13.71
C ILE A 103 2.24 -25.91 -14.57
N SER A 104 3.37 -25.43 -14.19
CA SER A 104 4.56 -25.50 -15.01
C SER A 104 4.88 -26.90 -15.47
N GLU A 105 4.41 -27.89 -14.78
CA GLU A 105 4.67 -29.24 -15.19
C GLU A 105 3.87 -29.60 -16.39
N GLU A 106 2.66 -29.17 -16.45
CA GLU A 106 1.81 -29.55 -17.54
C GLU A 106 1.64 -28.48 -18.53
N GLU A 107 1.74 -27.28 -18.12
CA GLU A 107 1.51 -26.26 -19.04
C GLU A 107 2.63 -25.93 -19.79
N LYS A 108 3.58 -25.72 -19.35
CA LYS A 108 4.70 -25.45 -20.05
C LYS A 108 4.43 -24.82 -21.32
N TRP A 109 3.44 -24.86 -21.88
CA TRP A 109 3.27 -24.33 -23.19
C TRP A 109 4.57 -23.80 -23.66
#